data_01e8139972455cddb0e8a5aeb755f3c8
#
_entry.id   01e8139972455cddb0e8a5aeb755f3c8
#
_cell.length_a   1.000
_cell.length_b   1.000
_cell.length_c   1.000
_cell.angle_alpha   90.00
_cell.angle_beta   90.00
_cell.angle_gamma   90.00
#
_symmetry.space_group_name_H-M   'P 1'
#
loop_
_entity.id
_entity.type
_entity.pdbx_description
1 polymer ?
#
loop_
_entity_poly.entity_id
_entity_poly.type
_entity_poly.pdbx_seq_one_letter_code
_entity_poly.pdbx_strand_id
1 'polypeptide(L)'
;MIQANEIAAAFGLPCLLSGDMQTALQLWEDLYQNRANWQKERVKPLRLPAMIARELKRLALTEFVLDTKDTELQLPLQHTKQMLRQKLDYGIASGGLLLKPYYHNGLQIDFVAQNQYLPVRYTNDACTAVICPEELVLEKRCYTRLEFHQFDERVHTHTIQQRCFRSPTPGTLGLECDLSEVPQWANLLPQKTYYDVSQPLFAMFQMPEANNIDPTSPLGVSAYADAVDLIHDADVHWERILWELESSERAIDASEDLFRFHPGTNQPILPKGRERMYHCLEKTGTGNTIFNTFSPEIRDTSYFNALNQILRRIESAAGLSYGTLSEVSDVEKTAEEIKSSKQRSFVRVSDIQGNLQAALEQLLYGFQYYRDYYANRHTKPAEVSCTFGDGVLEDTDKEFQRRLQMVQARVLKPELLLSW
;
A
#
# COMPACT_ATOMS: atom_id res chain seq x y z
N MET A 1 -8.75 -5.61 15.80
CA MET A 1 -7.80 -4.49 16.10
C MET A 1 -8.26 -3.84 17.40
N ILE A 2 -7.34 -3.51 18.31
CA ILE A 2 -7.63 -2.81 19.58
C ILE A 2 -8.17 -1.42 19.26
N GLN A 3 -9.13 -0.93 20.02
CA GLN A 3 -9.73 0.37 19.78
C GLN A 3 -8.74 1.50 20.10
N ALA A 4 -8.64 2.49 19.21
CA ALA A 4 -7.72 3.62 19.36
C ALA A 4 -7.92 4.39 20.68
N ASN A 5 -9.19 4.49 21.13
CA ASN A 5 -9.55 5.11 22.41
C ASN A 5 -8.95 4.36 23.63
N GLU A 6 -8.94 3.02 23.61
CA GLU A 6 -8.34 2.21 24.67
C GLU A 6 -6.82 2.38 24.72
N ILE A 7 -6.19 2.45 23.55
CA ILE A 7 -4.72 2.67 23.42
C ILE A 7 -4.34 4.05 23.98
N ALA A 8 -5.05 5.11 23.59
CA ALA A 8 -4.79 6.46 24.09
C ALA A 8 -5.06 6.58 25.59
N ALA A 9 -6.16 6.02 26.07
CA ALA A 9 -6.56 6.02 27.47
C ALA A 9 -5.53 5.30 28.37
N ALA A 10 -4.81 4.31 27.88
CA ALA A 10 -3.74 3.65 28.60
C ALA A 10 -2.64 4.64 29.07
N PHE A 11 -2.42 5.74 28.36
CA PHE A 11 -1.49 6.79 28.75
C PHE A 11 -2.16 8.07 29.26
N GLY A 12 -3.49 8.05 29.49
CA GLY A 12 -4.26 9.22 29.92
C GLY A 12 -4.35 10.31 28.85
N LEU A 13 -4.25 9.95 27.56
CA LEU A 13 -4.24 10.87 26.43
C LEU A 13 -5.57 10.86 25.68
N PRO A 14 -5.96 11.99 25.07
CA PRO A 14 -7.11 11.99 24.15
C PRO A 14 -6.77 11.23 22.87
N CYS A 15 -7.75 10.54 22.30
CA CYS A 15 -7.62 9.97 20.98
C CYS A 15 -7.87 11.05 19.93
N LEU A 16 -6.90 11.25 19.03
CA LEU A 16 -7.02 12.19 17.91
C LEU A 16 -7.59 11.53 16.63
N LEU A 17 -7.79 10.23 16.66
CA LEU A 17 -8.30 9.48 15.51
C LEU A 17 -9.82 9.45 15.55
N SER A 18 -10.48 10.08 14.56
CA SER A 18 -11.93 10.04 14.42
C SER A 18 -12.44 8.64 14.01
N GLY A 19 -13.72 8.37 14.27
CA GLY A 19 -14.36 7.11 13.84
C GLY A 19 -14.34 6.92 12.33
N ASP A 20 -14.51 7.99 11.57
CA ASP A 20 -14.50 7.97 10.10
C ASP A 20 -13.11 7.62 9.58
N MET A 21 -12.07 8.23 10.14
CA MET A 21 -10.69 7.92 9.76
C MET A 21 -10.29 6.50 10.14
N GLN A 22 -10.75 6.00 11.30
CA GLN A 22 -10.51 4.62 11.72
C GLN A 22 -11.16 3.62 10.77
N THR A 23 -12.39 3.90 10.34
CA THR A 23 -13.12 3.10 9.36
C THR A 23 -12.42 3.13 7.99
N ALA A 24 -11.94 4.28 7.56
CA ALA A 24 -11.22 4.43 6.30
C ALA A 24 -9.89 3.66 6.30
N LEU A 25 -9.09 3.75 7.37
CA LEU A 25 -7.84 3.00 7.53
C LEU A 25 -8.07 1.48 7.45
N GLN A 26 -9.13 0.98 8.11
CA GLN A 26 -9.48 -0.44 8.05
C GLN A 26 -9.92 -0.86 6.64
N LEU A 27 -10.72 -0.04 5.97
CA LEU A 27 -11.16 -0.31 4.60
C LEU A 27 -9.99 -0.33 3.62
N TRP A 28 -9.06 0.61 3.73
CA TRP A 28 -7.86 0.64 2.86
C TRP A 28 -6.97 -0.58 3.07
N GLU A 29 -6.82 -1.03 4.31
CA GLU A 29 -6.08 -2.26 4.60
C GLU A 29 -6.77 -3.48 3.99
N ASP A 30 -8.07 -3.62 4.20
CA ASP A 30 -8.86 -4.74 3.68
C ASP A 30 -8.81 -4.78 2.15
N LEU A 31 -8.88 -3.62 1.50
CA LEU A 31 -8.71 -3.48 0.05
C LEU A 31 -7.32 -3.92 -0.43
N TYR A 32 -6.27 -3.45 0.23
CA TYR A 32 -4.90 -3.82 -0.11
C TYR A 32 -4.66 -5.33 0.04
N GLN A 33 -5.28 -5.94 1.05
CA GLN A 33 -5.20 -7.38 1.34
C GLN A 33 -6.24 -8.23 0.58
N ASN A 34 -7.07 -7.63 -0.27
CA ASN A 34 -8.18 -8.29 -1.01
C ASN A 34 -9.19 -8.97 -0.08
N ARG A 35 -9.60 -8.29 0.98
CA ARG A 35 -10.55 -8.76 2.00
C ARG A 35 -11.71 -7.79 2.23
N ALA A 36 -11.96 -6.87 1.31
CA ALA A 36 -13.07 -5.95 1.41
C ALA A 36 -14.42 -6.69 1.49
N ASN A 37 -15.40 -6.09 2.14
CA ASN A 37 -16.68 -6.72 2.45
C ASN A 37 -17.47 -7.23 1.24
N TRP A 38 -17.26 -6.67 0.04
CA TRP A 38 -17.89 -7.11 -1.21
C TRP A 38 -17.12 -8.23 -1.94
N GLN A 39 -15.86 -8.47 -1.56
CA GLN A 39 -15.00 -9.50 -2.16
C GLN A 39 -15.28 -10.86 -1.54
N LYS A 40 -16.46 -11.43 -1.85
CA LYS A 40 -16.92 -12.74 -1.38
C LYS A 40 -16.86 -13.76 -2.51
N GLU A 41 -17.44 -14.95 -2.28
CA GLU A 41 -17.34 -16.13 -3.16
C GLU A 41 -17.56 -15.85 -4.68
N ARG A 42 -18.46 -14.92 -5.02
CA ARG A 42 -18.77 -14.56 -6.41
C ARG A 42 -17.88 -13.44 -6.94
N VAL A 43 -17.66 -12.38 -6.15
CA VAL A 43 -16.90 -11.21 -6.58
C VAL A 43 -15.43 -11.43 -6.31
N LYS A 44 -14.67 -11.78 -7.33
CA LYS A 44 -13.21 -11.94 -7.25
C LYS A 44 -12.53 -10.60 -7.47
N PRO A 45 -11.61 -10.18 -6.57
CA PRO A 45 -10.95 -8.89 -6.70
C PRO A 45 -10.00 -8.85 -7.89
N LEU A 46 -10.01 -7.74 -8.62
CA LEU A 46 -9.00 -7.38 -9.63
C LEU A 46 -7.65 -7.00 -9.01
N ARG A 47 -7.59 -6.83 -7.69
CA ARG A 47 -6.40 -6.46 -6.91
C ARG A 47 -5.83 -5.09 -7.25
N LEU A 48 -6.66 -4.19 -7.72
CA LEU A 48 -6.29 -2.84 -8.14
C LEU A 48 -5.60 -2.02 -7.03
N PRO A 49 -6.03 -2.04 -5.75
CA PRO A 49 -5.37 -1.32 -4.66
C PRO A 49 -3.88 -1.66 -4.52
N ALA A 50 -3.57 -2.95 -4.52
CA ALA A 50 -2.19 -3.41 -4.43
C ALA A 50 -1.37 -3.07 -5.68
N MET A 51 -2.00 -3.08 -6.87
CA MET A 51 -1.35 -2.68 -8.13
C MET A 51 -1.01 -1.19 -8.12
N ILE A 52 -1.95 -0.33 -7.72
CA ILE A 52 -1.76 1.13 -7.61
C ILE A 52 -0.60 1.45 -6.65
N ALA A 53 -0.64 0.89 -5.44
CA ALA A 53 0.39 1.16 -4.43
C ALA A 53 1.79 0.69 -4.87
N ARG A 54 1.89 -0.48 -5.50
CA ARG A 54 3.15 -1.01 -6.02
C ARG A 54 3.68 -0.21 -7.20
N GLU A 55 2.80 0.25 -8.08
CA GLU A 55 3.21 1.07 -9.22
C GLU A 55 3.74 2.43 -8.77
N LEU A 56 3.05 3.12 -7.85
CA LEU A 56 3.53 4.38 -7.29
C LEU A 56 4.87 4.19 -6.54
N LYS A 57 5.02 3.11 -5.76
CA LYS A 57 6.30 2.76 -5.14
C LYS A 57 7.39 2.55 -6.19
N ARG A 58 7.10 1.78 -7.24
CA ARG A 58 8.05 1.50 -8.32
C ARG A 58 8.53 2.80 -8.96
N LEU A 59 7.60 3.69 -9.31
CA LEU A 59 7.91 4.98 -9.91
C LEU A 59 8.72 5.88 -8.95
N ALA A 60 8.34 5.93 -7.67
CA ALA A 60 9.02 6.76 -6.67
C ALA A 60 10.46 6.29 -6.38
N LEU A 61 10.75 4.98 -6.47
CA LEU A 61 12.05 4.40 -6.14
C LEU A 61 12.86 3.92 -7.34
N THR A 62 12.49 4.27 -8.58
CA THR A 62 13.16 3.77 -9.81
C THR A 62 14.64 4.13 -9.80
N GLU A 63 15.00 5.38 -9.57
CA GLU A 63 16.37 5.90 -9.56
C GLU A 63 16.81 6.39 -8.17
N PHE A 64 16.18 5.82 -7.12
CA PHE A 64 16.44 6.23 -5.75
C PHE A 64 17.85 5.87 -5.29
N VAL A 65 18.62 6.89 -4.92
CA VAL A 65 19.95 6.75 -4.32
C VAL A 65 19.91 7.29 -2.89
N LEU A 66 20.34 6.47 -1.95
CA LEU A 66 20.56 6.83 -0.54
C LEU A 66 21.94 6.30 -0.15
N ASP A 67 22.90 7.20 0.00
CA ASP A 67 24.30 6.84 0.23
C ASP A 67 25.00 7.87 1.13
N THR A 68 26.10 7.43 1.77
CA THR A 68 26.92 8.28 2.65
C THR A 68 28.38 7.84 2.63
N LYS A 69 29.27 8.80 2.90
CA LYS A 69 30.70 8.53 3.14
C LYS A 69 30.98 8.08 4.59
N ASP A 70 30.00 8.23 5.50
CA ASP A 70 30.14 7.82 6.90
C ASP A 70 29.98 6.29 7.01
N THR A 71 31.07 5.61 7.32
CA THR A 71 31.14 4.15 7.37
C THR A 71 30.21 3.51 8.41
N GLU A 72 29.86 4.22 9.48
CA GLU A 72 28.95 3.71 10.52
C GLU A 72 27.48 3.80 10.09
N LEU A 73 27.14 4.73 9.20
CA LEU A 73 25.79 4.92 8.67
C LEU A 73 25.55 4.13 7.37
N GLN A 74 26.59 3.65 6.69
CA GLN A 74 26.43 2.93 5.41
C GLN A 74 25.50 1.72 5.54
N LEU A 75 25.76 0.84 6.52
CA LEU A 75 24.95 -0.37 6.71
C LEU A 75 23.49 -0.06 7.10
N PRO A 76 23.21 0.81 8.09
CA PRO A 76 21.84 1.24 8.40
C PRO A 76 21.10 1.85 7.19
N LEU A 77 21.76 2.66 6.37
CA LEU A 77 21.16 3.27 5.19
C LEU A 77 20.90 2.27 4.06
N GLN A 78 21.81 1.32 3.84
CA GLN A 78 21.57 0.22 2.90
C GLN A 78 20.35 -0.63 3.34
N HIS A 79 20.26 -0.94 4.63
CA HIS A 79 19.10 -1.64 5.19
C HIS A 79 17.82 -0.80 5.02
N THR A 80 17.85 0.49 5.32
CA THR A 80 16.73 1.41 5.09
C THR A 80 16.29 1.40 3.64
N LYS A 81 17.21 1.51 2.68
CA LYS A 81 16.91 1.46 1.24
C LYS A 81 16.26 0.14 0.85
N GLN A 82 16.74 -0.98 1.38
CA GLN A 82 16.16 -2.30 1.12
C GLN A 82 14.75 -2.43 1.71
N MET A 83 14.55 -1.97 2.94
CA MET A 83 13.25 -1.99 3.62
C MET A 83 12.23 -1.08 2.95
N LEU A 84 12.62 0.11 2.48
CA LEU A 84 11.74 1.00 1.70
C LEU A 84 11.19 0.29 0.45
N ARG A 85 12.03 -0.44 -0.29
CA ARG A 85 11.57 -1.21 -1.45
C ARG A 85 10.55 -2.30 -1.10
N GLN A 86 10.55 -2.78 0.14
CA GLN A 86 9.61 -3.81 0.62
C GLN A 86 8.37 -3.23 1.27
N LYS A 87 8.47 -2.06 1.92
CA LYS A 87 7.44 -1.55 2.83
C LYS A 87 6.74 -0.28 2.38
N LEU A 88 7.30 0.49 1.43
CA LEU A 88 6.70 1.77 1.03
C LEU A 88 5.30 1.63 0.44
N ASP A 89 4.99 0.51 -0.22
CA ASP A 89 3.64 0.24 -0.74
C ASP A 89 2.59 0.12 0.38
N TYR A 90 2.94 -0.37 1.58
CA TYR A 90 2.05 -0.32 2.74
C TYR A 90 1.79 1.13 3.18
N GLY A 91 2.81 1.98 3.18
CA GLY A 91 2.66 3.41 3.47
C GLY A 91 1.78 4.13 2.45
N ILE A 92 1.98 3.87 1.16
CA ILE A 92 1.17 4.42 0.07
C ILE A 92 -0.29 3.92 0.17
N ALA A 93 -0.49 2.65 0.52
CA ALA A 93 -1.80 2.04 0.68
C ALA A 93 -2.56 2.54 1.92
N SER A 94 -1.87 2.77 3.03
CA SER A 94 -2.49 3.23 4.28
C SER A 94 -2.51 4.76 4.45
N GLY A 95 -1.82 5.50 3.58
CA GLY A 95 -1.70 6.96 3.65
C GLY A 95 -0.45 7.46 4.37
N GLY A 96 0.32 6.58 5.01
CA GLY A 96 1.56 6.98 5.70
C GLY A 96 2.36 5.81 6.25
N LEU A 97 3.60 6.12 6.61
CA LEU A 97 4.57 5.15 7.14
C LEU A 97 5.41 5.83 8.23
N LEU A 98 5.45 5.23 9.40
CA LEU A 98 6.34 5.65 10.48
C LEU A 98 7.68 4.93 10.34
N LEU A 99 8.76 5.68 10.33
CA LEU A 99 10.14 5.21 10.32
C LEU A 99 10.71 5.40 11.73
N LYS A 100 10.98 4.30 12.39
CA LYS A 100 11.39 4.28 13.79
C LYS A 100 12.80 3.74 13.93
N PRO A 101 13.84 4.60 14.00
CA PRO A 101 15.20 4.17 14.28
C PRO A 101 15.34 3.77 15.75
N TYR A 102 16.18 2.78 16.03
CA TYR A 102 16.54 2.36 17.39
C TYR A 102 17.95 1.78 17.42
N TYR A 103 18.50 1.60 18.62
CA TYR A 103 19.81 1.00 18.80
C TYR A 103 19.70 -0.33 19.55
N HIS A 104 20.07 -1.41 18.84
CA HIS A 104 20.20 -2.75 19.40
C HIS A 104 21.36 -3.47 18.73
N ASN A 105 22.49 -3.58 19.42
CA ASN A 105 23.75 -4.11 18.83
C ASN A 105 24.16 -3.40 17.53
N GLY A 106 23.85 -2.09 17.42
CA GLY A 106 23.99 -1.26 16.24
C GLY A 106 22.70 -0.52 15.90
N LEU A 107 22.77 0.36 14.93
CA LEU A 107 21.62 1.12 14.42
C LEU A 107 20.69 0.22 13.63
N GLN A 108 19.43 0.24 13.98
CA GLN A 108 18.34 -0.53 13.34
C GLN A 108 17.17 0.40 13.02
N ILE A 109 16.22 -0.07 12.21
CA ILE A 109 15.02 0.66 11.83
C ILE A 109 13.82 -0.27 11.74
N ASP A 110 12.67 0.19 12.25
CA ASP A 110 11.37 -0.39 12.02
C ASP A 110 10.53 0.51 11.12
N PHE A 111 9.68 -0.12 10.30
CA PHE A 111 8.71 0.53 9.44
C PHE A 111 7.31 0.12 9.87
N VAL A 112 6.51 1.08 10.33
CA VAL A 112 5.17 0.85 10.86
C VAL A 112 4.15 1.54 9.95
N ALA A 113 3.20 0.80 9.37
CA ALA A 113 2.17 1.36 8.51
C ALA A 113 1.17 2.20 9.31
N GLN A 114 0.49 3.16 8.67
CA GLN A 114 -0.35 4.16 9.34
C GLN A 114 -1.48 3.54 10.17
N ASN A 115 -2.01 2.40 9.78
CA ASN A 115 -3.02 1.65 10.53
C ASN A 115 -2.47 0.90 11.76
N GLN A 116 -1.16 0.90 11.97
CA GLN A 116 -0.46 0.20 13.05
C GLN A 116 0.17 1.15 14.09
N TYR A 117 -0.05 2.45 13.99
CA TYR A 117 0.34 3.42 15.01
C TYR A 117 -0.76 4.44 15.25
N LEU A 118 -0.77 5.03 16.44
CA LEU A 118 -1.73 6.04 16.84
C LEU A 118 -0.99 7.35 17.15
N PRO A 119 -1.16 8.39 16.33
CA PRO A 119 -0.67 9.73 16.69
C PRO A 119 -1.52 10.31 17.82
N VAL A 120 -0.89 10.90 18.80
CA VAL A 120 -1.57 11.44 20.01
C VAL A 120 -1.24 12.90 20.29
N ARG A 121 -0.26 13.49 19.60
CA ARG A 121 0.06 14.91 19.71
C ARG A 121 0.68 15.44 18.42
N TYR A 122 0.21 16.63 18.04
CA TYR A 122 0.73 17.41 16.93
C TYR A 122 1.06 18.83 17.36
N THR A 123 2.07 19.39 16.76
CA THR A 123 2.46 20.80 16.90
C THR A 123 2.82 21.31 15.51
N ASN A 124 2.10 22.34 15.01
CA ASN A 124 2.34 22.94 13.70
C ASN A 124 2.53 21.90 12.58
N ASP A 125 1.57 20.99 12.46
CA ASP A 125 1.53 19.90 11.45
C ASP A 125 2.60 18.80 11.62
N ALA A 126 3.48 18.91 12.60
CA ALA A 126 4.45 17.88 12.94
C ALA A 126 3.93 16.97 14.06
N CYS A 127 4.02 15.66 13.88
CA CYS A 127 3.73 14.70 14.93
C CYS A 127 4.83 14.69 15.98
N THR A 128 4.47 14.99 17.23
CA THR A 128 5.41 15.02 18.36
C THR A 128 5.24 13.84 19.32
N ALA A 129 4.13 13.11 19.21
CA ALA A 129 3.93 11.93 20.02
C ALA A 129 3.09 10.86 19.29
N VAL A 130 3.53 9.60 19.40
CA VAL A 130 2.91 8.44 18.72
C VAL A 130 2.95 7.22 19.62
N ILE A 131 1.90 6.39 19.56
CA ILE A 131 1.82 5.08 20.23
C ILE A 131 1.87 4.00 19.17
N CYS A 132 2.77 3.03 19.32
CA CYS A 132 2.89 1.85 18.45
C CYS A 132 2.45 0.61 19.24
N PRO A 133 1.27 0.03 18.97
CA PRO A 133 0.86 -1.23 19.55
C PRO A 133 1.54 -2.41 18.83
N GLU A 134 1.97 -3.40 19.59
CA GLU A 134 2.49 -4.67 19.10
C GLU A 134 1.76 -5.81 19.81
N GLU A 135 1.05 -6.65 19.05
CA GLU A 135 0.32 -7.80 19.60
C GLU A 135 1.10 -9.10 19.39
N LEU A 136 1.13 -9.93 20.42
CA LEU A 136 1.76 -11.24 20.41
C LEU A 136 0.85 -12.27 21.09
N VAL A 137 0.71 -13.45 20.50
CA VAL A 137 -0.05 -14.56 21.10
C VAL A 137 0.94 -15.59 21.65
N LEU A 138 0.90 -15.78 22.98
CA LEU A 138 1.68 -16.80 23.69
C LEU A 138 0.75 -17.66 24.52
N GLU A 139 0.88 -18.99 24.43
CA GLU A 139 0.14 -19.96 25.26
C GLU A 139 -1.39 -19.69 25.35
N LYS A 140 -2.02 -19.33 24.23
CA LYS A 140 -3.45 -18.97 24.12
C LYS A 140 -3.86 -17.67 24.83
N ARG A 141 -2.89 -16.83 25.20
CA ARG A 141 -3.12 -15.47 25.73
C ARG A 141 -2.58 -14.46 24.73
N CYS A 142 -3.28 -13.34 24.64
CA CYS A 142 -2.86 -12.21 23.82
C CYS A 142 -2.14 -11.20 24.71
N TYR A 143 -0.95 -10.83 24.30
CA TYR A 143 -0.17 -9.77 24.96
C TYR A 143 -0.06 -8.61 23.99
N THR A 144 -0.26 -7.41 24.51
CA THR A 144 -0.12 -6.17 23.75
C THR A 144 0.89 -5.29 24.43
N ARG A 145 1.97 -4.96 23.71
CA ARG A 145 2.92 -3.94 24.12
C ARG A 145 2.53 -2.62 23.47
N LEU A 146 2.40 -1.58 24.26
CA LEU A 146 2.23 -0.21 23.81
C LEU A 146 3.54 0.54 23.98
N GLU A 147 4.17 0.90 22.87
CA GLU A 147 5.39 1.71 22.85
C GLU A 147 5.00 3.16 22.52
N PHE A 148 5.12 4.02 23.52
CA PHE A 148 4.75 5.43 23.42
C PHE A 148 6.01 6.29 23.28
N HIS A 149 6.11 6.99 22.16
CA HIS A 149 7.14 7.98 21.88
C HIS A 149 6.59 9.38 22.08
N GLN A 150 7.28 10.20 22.84
CA GLN A 150 6.91 11.60 23.08
C GLN A 150 8.15 12.48 22.95
N PHE A 151 8.10 13.45 22.05
CA PHE A 151 9.06 14.54 21.95
C PHE A 151 8.50 15.80 22.62
N ASP A 152 9.30 16.45 23.46
CA ASP A 152 8.99 17.74 24.07
C ASP A 152 10.04 18.75 23.62
N GLU A 153 9.62 19.67 22.76
CA GLU A 153 10.46 20.73 22.20
C GLU A 153 10.95 21.72 23.27
N ARG A 154 10.16 21.96 24.35
CA ARG A 154 10.47 22.96 25.37
C ARG A 154 11.67 22.55 26.24
N VAL A 155 11.77 21.27 26.50
CA VAL A 155 12.83 20.69 27.35
C VAL A 155 13.85 19.89 26.56
N HIS A 156 13.71 19.87 25.24
CA HIS A 156 14.59 19.12 24.33
C HIS A 156 14.77 17.65 24.70
N THR A 157 13.65 16.96 25.00
CA THR A 157 13.68 15.56 25.41
C THR A 157 12.83 14.69 24.51
N HIS A 158 13.27 13.44 24.31
CA HIS A 158 12.47 12.40 23.72
C HIS A 158 12.32 11.23 24.69
N THR A 159 11.10 10.95 25.13
CA THR A 159 10.80 9.90 26.10
C THR A 159 10.09 8.74 25.38
N ILE A 160 10.57 7.53 25.64
CA ILE A 160 9.94 6.28 25.21
C ILE A 160 9.42 5.58 26.45
N GLN A 161 8.11 5.27 26.47
CA GLN A 161 7.47 4.51 27.55
C GLN A 161 6.93 3.21 26.99
N GLN A 162 7.06 2.12 27.75
CA GLN A 162 6.60 0.79 27.38
C GLN A 162 5.58 0.32 28.41
N ARG A 163 4.40 -0.11 27.96
CA ARG A 163 3.39 -0.75 28.83
C ARG A 163 2.94 -2.05 28.20
N CYS A 164 2.76 -3.07 29.00
CA CYS A 164 2.31 -4.38 28.57
C CYS A 164 0.90 -4.66 29.11
N PHE A 165 0.07 -5.27 28.29
CA PHE A 165 -1.29 -5.67 28.62
C PHE A 165 -1.52 -7.11 28.20
N ARG A 166 -2.35 -7.81 28.98
CA ARG A 166 -2.73 -9.21 28.72
C ARG A 166 -4.24 -9.36 28.60
N SER A 167 -4.68 -10.02 27.54
CA SER A 167 -6.08 -10.29 27.26
C SER A 167 -6.32 -11.78 26.93
N PRO A 168 -7.48 -12.34 27.24
CA PRO A 168 -7.87 -13.66 26.78
C PRO A 168 -8.25 -13.71 25.29
N THR A 169 -8.59 -12.56 24.68
CA THR A 169 -9.08 -12.46 23.30
C THR A 169 -8.23 -11.48 22.49
N PRO A 170 -7.91 -11.83 21.23
CA PRO A 170 -7.24 -10.89 20.31
C PRO A 170 -8.06 -9.61 20.09
N GLY A 171 -7.36 -8.49 19.86
CA GLY A 171 -8.01 -7.21 19.56
C GLY A 171 -8.65 -6.50 20.75
N THR A 172 -8.39 -6.92 22.00
CA THR A 172 -8.76 -6.24 23.24
C THR A 172 -7.52 -5.99 24.08
N LEU A 173 -7.40 -4.80 24.69
CA LEU A 173 -6.21 -4.43 25.47
C LEU A 173 -6.08 -5.28 26.74
N GLY A 174 -7.16 -5.46 27.50
CA GLY A 174 -7.19 -6.30 28.71
C GLY A 174 -6.57 -5.63 29.93
N LEU A 175 -5.88 -6.41 30.76
CA LEU A 175 -5.29 -5.96 32.02
C LEU A 175 -3.80 -5.68 31.84
N GLU A 176 -3.32 -4.61 32.47
CA GLU A 176 -1.89 -4.28 32.51
C GLU A 176 -1.11 -5.39 33.25
N CYS A 177 0.04 -5.75 32.70
CA CYS A 177 0.93 -6.77 33.22
C CYS A 177 2.41 -6.34 33.05
N ASP A 178 3.32 -7.10 33.62
CA ASP A 178 4.74 -6.81 33.52
C ASP A 178 5.32 -7.18 32.17
N LEU A 179 6.26 -6.40 31.65
CA LEU A 179 6.98 -6.71 30.39
C LEU A 179 7.72 -8.04 30.46
N SER A 180 8.15 -8.46 31.65
CA SER A 180 8.88 -9.71 31.86
C SER A 180 8.02 -10.97 31.65
N GLU A 181 6.68 -10.86 31.58
CA GLU A 181 5.80 -11.99 31.23
C GLU A 181 6.03 -12.43 29.78
N VAL A 182 6.60 -11.57 28.94
CA VAL A 182 6.91 -11.86 27.54
C VAL A 182 8.44 -11.92 27.35
N PRO A 183 9.03 -13.09 27.09
CA PRO A 183 10.48 -13.23 26.99
C PRO A 183 11.18 -12.24 26.04
N GLN A 184 10.48 -11.88 24.95
CA GLN A 184 11.01 -10.93 23.95
C GLN A 184 11.04 -9.49 24.46
N TRP A 185 10.23 -9.12 25.45
CA TRP A 185 10.10 -7.79 26.02
C TRP A 185 10.73 -7.66 27.40
N ALA A 186 11.16 -8.76 28.01
CA ALA A 186 11.66 -8.82 29.38
C ALA A 186 12.87 -7.89 29.66
N ASN A 187 13.67 -7.61 28.63
CA ASN A 187 14.84 -6.75 28.74
C ASN A 187 14.56 -5.28 28.37
N LEU A 188 13.33 -4.94 28.00
CA LEU A 188 12.95 -3.56 27.67
C LEU A 188 12.79 -2.74 28.93
N LEU A 189 13.29 -1.49 28.91
CA LEU A 189 13.08 -0.55 30.00
C LEU A 189 11.63 -0.01 29.95
N PRO A 190 10.90 0.02 31.07
CA PRO A 190 9.56 0.60 31.11
C PRO A 190 9.52 2.07 30.65
N GLN A 191 10.61 2.82 30.90
CA GLN A 191 10.76 4.18 30.43
C GLN A 191 12.23 4.51 30.19
N LYS A 192 12.48 5.25 29.10
CA LYS A 192 13.79 5.83 28.81
C LYS A 192 13.61 7.24 28.23
N THR A 193 14.37 8.21 28.79
CA THR A 193 14.39 9.59 28.29
C THR A 193 15.75 9.89 27.68
N TYR A 194 15.73 10.49 26.51
CA TYR A 194 16.87 11.01 25.78
C TYR A 194 16.85 12.53 25.90
N TYR A 195 17.99 13.15 26.14
CA TYR A 195 18.17 14.58 26.38
C TYR A 195 18.90 15.23 25.20
N ASP A 196 18.83 16.55 25.11
CA ASP A 196 19.45 17.34 24.03
C ASP A 196 19.00 16.92 22.63
N VAL A 197 17.71 16.61 22.53
CA VAL A 197 17.05 16.19 21.27
C VAL A 197 16.38 17.40 20.64
N SER A 198 16.74 17.76 19.42
CA SER A 198 16.17 18.91 18.69
C SER A 198 14.96 18.56 17.82
N GLN A 199 14.74 17.27 17.51
CA GLN A 199 13.64 16.78 16.70
C GLN A 199 13.16 15.41 17.23
N PRO A 200 11.92 14.96 16.93
CA PRO A 200 11.48 13.62 17.28
C PRO A 200 12.45 12.54 16.78
N LEU A 201 12.72 11.52 17.61
CA LEU A 201 13.58 10.38 17.23
C LEU A 201 12.79 9.31 16.44
N PHE A 202 11.77 9.72 15.72
CA PHE A 202 11.06 8.96 14.71
C PHE A 202 10.74 9.89 13.53
N ALA A 203 10.53 9.34 12.36
CA ALA A 203 10.17 10.11 11.18
C ALA A 203 8.84 9.60 10.61
N MET A 204 8.06 10.47 9.98
CA MET A 204 6.80 10.11 9.37
C MET A 204 6.83 10.47 7.88
N PHE A 205 6.63 9.46 7.06
CA PHE A 205 6.24 9.65 5.68
C PHE A 205 4.71 9.71 5.62
N GLN A 206 4.16 10.70 4.92
CA GLN A 206 2.73 10.83 4.65
C GLN A 206 2.51 11.03 3.16
N MET A 207 1.41 10.51 2.66
CA MET A 207 0.96 10.81 1.29
C MET A 207 0.65 12.29 1.17
N PRO A 208 0.97 12.92 0.02
CA PRO A 208 0.92 14.38 -0.13
C PRO A 208 -0.49 14.97 -0.19
N GLU A 209 -1.51 14.17 -0.41
CA GLU A 209 -2.89 14.64 -0.53
C GLU A 209 -3.46 15.12 0.81
N ALA A 210 -4.31 16.16 0.73
CA ALA A 210 -5.08 16.62 1.86
C ALA A 210 -6.06 15.54 2.34
N ASN A 211 -6.22 15.42 3.66
CA ASN A 211 -7.17 14.48 4.23
C ASN A 211 -8.62 14.97 4.01
N ASN A 212 -9.31 14.34 3.07
CA ASN A 212 -10.72 14.62 2.75
C ASN A 212 -11.71 13.74 3.52
N ILE A 213 -11.22 12.75 4.28
CA ILE A 213 -12.04 11.92 5.17
C ILE A 213 -12.29 12.66 6.49
N ASP A 214 -11.21 13.21 7.06
CA ASP A 214 -11.24 13.99 8.27
C ASP A 214 -10.25 15.17 8.15
N PRO A 215 -10.73 16.37 7.76
CA PRO A 215 -9.85 17.53 7.59
C PRO A 215 -9.14 17.98 8.87
N THR A 216 -9.58 17.51 10.04
CA THR A 216 -8.93 17.81 11.33
C THR A 216 -7.87 16.78 11.71
N SER A 217 -7.85 15.64 11.03
CA SER A 217 -6.87 14.59 11.26
C SER A 217 -5.55 14.92 10.56
N PRO A 218 -4.44 14.79 11.27
CA PRO A 218 -3.11 15.00 10.70
C PRO A 218 -2.58 13.78 9.92
N LEU A 219 -3.38 12.74 9.74
CA LEU A 219 -3.00 11.53 9.01
C LEU A 219 -3.14 11.73 7.50
N GLY A 220 -2.25 11.11 6.73
CA GLY A 220 -2.38 11.05 5.28
C GLY A 220 -3.52 10.13 4.82
N VAL A 221 -3.91 10.24 3.56
CA VAL A 221 -4.92 9.39 2.92
C VAL A 221 -4.29 8.39 1.97
N SER A 222 -4.97 7.25 1.78
CA SER A 222 -4.52 6.24 0.83
C SER A 222 -4.41 6.79 -0.59
N ALA A 223 -3.43 6.32 -1.35
CA ALA A 223 -3.28 6.66 -2.77
C ALA A 223 -4.52 6.34 -3.63
N TYR A 224 -5.36 5.45 -3.17
CA TYR A 224 -6.61 5.05 -3.84
C TYR A 224 -7.86 5.43 -3.05
N ALA A 225 -7.76 6.34 -2.08
CA ALA A 225 -8.92 6.76 -1.28
C ALA A 225 -10.09 7.24 -2.14
N ASP A 226 -9.81 8.10 -3.13
CA ASP A 226 -10.81 8.65 -4.05
C ASP A 226 -11.29 7.65 -5.12
N ALA A 227 -10.67 6.49 -5.21
CA ALA A 227 -11.01 5.45 -6.19
C ALA A 227 -11.78 4.27 -5.57
N VAL A 228 -12.11 4.29 -4.28
CA VAL A 228 -12.69 3.13 -3.56
C VAL A 228 -13.98 2.64 -4.23
N ASP A 229 -14.91 3.52 -4.52
CA ASP A 229 -16.20 3.16 -5.16
C ASP A 229 -15.99 2.64 -6.59
N LEU A 230 -15.05 3.24 -7.32
CA LEU A 230 -14.70 2.77 -8.68
C LEU A 230 -14.04 1.39 -8.66
N ILE A 231 -13.25 1.09 -7.64
CA ILE A 231 -12.64 -0.23 -7.43
C ILE A 231 -13.72 -1.26 -7.14
N HIS A 232 -14.69 -0.91 -6.29
CA HIS A 232 -15.85 -1.76 -6.06
C HIS A 232 -16.61 -2.05 -7.36
N ASP A 233 -16.90 -1.01 -8.16
CA ASP A 233 -17.59 -1.16 -9.43
C ASP A 233 -16.80 -2.01 -10.43
N ALA A 234 -15.46 -1.87 -10.46
CA ALA A 234 -14.59 -2.68 -11.31
C ALA A 234 -14.64 -4.17 -10.92
N ASP A 235 -14.56 -4.49 -9.62
CA ASP A 235 -14.65 -5.86 -9.12
C ASP A 235 -16.02 -6.49 -9.45
N VAL A 236 -17.12 -5.75 -9.25
CA VAL A 236 -18.48 -6.21 -9.59
C VAL A 236 -18.66 -6.36 -11.11
N HIS A 237 -18.09 -5.45 -11.90
CA HIS A 237 -18.17 -5.53 -13.35
C HIS A 237 -17.38 -6.73 -13.89
N TRP A 238 -16.24 -7.04 -13.28
CA TRP A 238 -15.46 -8.23 -13.59
C TRP A 238 -16.24 -9.52 -13.29
N GLU A 239 -16.96 -9.58 -12.19
CA GLU A 239 -17.87 -10.72 -11.90
C GLU A 239 -18.93 -10.88 -12.99
N ARG A 240 -19.51 -9.78 -13.47
CA ARG A 240 -20.50 -9.81 -14.56
C ARG A 240 -19.91 -10.32 -15.87
N ILE A 241 -18.66 -9.97 -16.18
CA ILE A 241 -17.94 -10.50 -17.36
C ILE A 241 -17.80 -12.02 -17.23
N LEU A 242 -17.32 -12.48 -16.07
CA LEU A 242 -17.15 -13.92 -15.82
C LEU A 242 -18.49 -14.67 -15.91
N TRP A 243 -19.56 -14.09 -15.38
CA TRP A 243 -20.89 -14.65 -15.45
C TRP A 243 -21.42 -14.67 -16.90
N GLU A 244 -21.20 -13.63 -17.70
CA GLU A 244 -21.58 -13.59 -19.12
C GLU A 244 -20.89 -14.71 -19.89
N LEU A 245 -19.59 -14.93 -19.65
CA LEU A 245 -18.83 -16.02 -20.26
C LEU A 245 -19.34 -17.39 -19.82
N GLU A 246 -19.68 -17.58 -18.54
CA GLU A 246 -20.21 -18.82 -18.02
C GLU A 246 -21.64 -19.09 -18.54
N SER A 247 -22.51 -18.08 -18.53
CA SER A 247 -23.91 -18.21 -18.97
C SER A 247 -24.07 -18.37 -20.48
N SER A 248 -23.06 -17.94 -21.25
CA SER A 248 -23.04 -18.10 -22.70
C SER A 248 -22.40 -19.42 -23.18
N GLU A 249 -22.05 -20.32 -22.24
CA GLU A 249 -21.59 -21.66 -22.61
C GLU A 249 -22.64 -22.33 -23.52
N ARG A 250 -22.15 -22.93 -24.61
CA ARG A 250 -23.02 -23.65 -25.54
C ARG A 250 -23.72 -24.81 -24.84
N ALA A 251 -25.05 -24.85 -24.92
CA ALA A 251 -25.84 -25.95 -24.37
C ALA A 251 -26.65 -26.63 -25.49
N ILE A 252 -26.89 -27.92 -25.34
CA ILE A 252 -27.71 -28.75 -26.20
C ILE A 252 -28.86 -29.31 -25.37
N ASP A 253 -30.05 -28.82 -25.65
CA ASP A 253 -31.28 -29.34 -25.06
C ASP A 253 -31.80 -30.45 -25.94
N ALA A 254 -31.83 -31.67 -25.44
CA ALA A 254 -32.28 -32.83 -26.22
C ALA A 254 -33.26 -33.66 -25.39
N SER A 255 -34.25 -34.22 -26.07
CA SER A 255 -35.23 -35.12 -25.43
C SER A 255 -34.57 -36.41 -24.95
N GLU A 256 -35.12 -36.98 -23.90
CA GLU A 256 -34.61 -38.18 -23.22
C GLU A 256 -34.43 -39.38 -24.19
N ASP A 257 -35.23 -39.48 -25.24
CA ASP A 257 -35.15 -40.53 -26.25
C ASP A 257 -33.89 -40.47 -27.13
N LEU A 258 -33.14 -39.37 -27.08
CA LEU A 258 -31.84 -39.21 -27.76
C LEU A 258 -30.65 -39.66 -26.89
N PHE A 259 -30.87 -39.95 -25.63
CA PHE A 259 -29.79 -40.38 -24.71
C PHE A 259 -29.84 -41.89 -24.43
N ARG A 260 -28.67 -42.46 -24.14
CA ARG A 260 -28.58 -43.78 -23.53
C ARG A 260 -28.63 -43.63 -22.02
N PHE A 261 -29.32 -44.51 -21.34
CA PHE A 261 -29.47 -44.49 -19.90
C PHE A 261 -28.68 -45.63 -19.23
N HIS A 262 -28.20 -45.38 -18.06
CA HIS A 262 -27.54 -46.38 -17.22
C HIS A 262 -28.57 -47.40 -16.72
N PRO A 263 -28.36 -48.71 -16.91
CA PRO A 263 -29.37 -49.75 -16.57
C PRO A 263 -29.74 -49.81 -15.08
N GLY A 264 -28.90 -49.29 -14.16
CA GLY A 264 -29.11 -49.38 -12.74
C GLY A 264 -29.56 -48.08 -12.05
N THR A 265 -29.29 -46.91 -12.66
CA THR A 265 -29.60 -45.63 -12.04
C THR A 265 -30.60 -44.79 -12.81
N ASN A 266 -30.97 -45.24 -14.00
CA ASN A 266 -31.84 -44.49 -14.92
C ASN A 266 -31.39 -43.05 -15.21
N GLN A 267 -30.07 -42.79 -15.13
CA GLN A 267 -29.49 -41.50 -15.46
C GLN A 267 -28.97 -41.49 -16.91
N PRO A 268 -29.09 -40.36 -17.62
CA PRO A 268 -28.59 -40.26 -19.00
C PRO A 268 -27.06 -40.38 -19.01
N ILE A 269 -26.54 -41.12 -19.97
CA ILE A 269 -25.11 -41.26 -20.20
C ILE A 269 -24.65 -40.09 -21.06
N LEU A 270 -23.99 -39.12 -20.46
CA LEU A 270 -23.45 -37.95 -21.12
C LEU A 270 -21.95 -38.16 -21.50
N PRO A 271 -21.44 -37.47 -22.54
CA PRO A 271 -20.04 -37.55 -22.91
C PRO A 271 -19.13 -37.05 -21.77
N LYS A 272 -18.13 -37.86 -21.38
CA LYS A 272 -17.20 -37.53 -20.30
C LYS A 272 -16.49 -36.20 -20.55
N GLY A 273 -16.50 -35.34 -19.54
CA GLY A 273 -15.86 -34.02 -19.57
C GLY A 273 -16.61 -32.95 -20.34
N ARG A 274 -17.83 -33.25 -20.81
CA ARG A 274 -18.73 -32.33 -21.50
C ARG A 274 -20.16 -32.41 -20.97
N GLU A 275 -20.34 -32.92 -19.79
CA GLU A 275 -21.66 -33.18 -19.16
C GLU A 275 -22.47 -31.87 -19.06
N ARG A 276 -21.81 -30.74 -18.78
CA ARG A 276 -22.44 -29.41 -18.67
C ARG A 276 -23.08 -28.92 -20.00
N MET A 277 -22.64 -29.47 -21.13
CA MET A 277 -23.11 -29.08 -22.45
C MET A 277 -24.47 -29.69 -22.81
N TYR A 278 -24.90 -30.73 -22.12
CA TYR A 278 -26.11 -31.50 -22.51
C TYR A 278 -27.16 -31.43 -21.43
N HIS A 279 -28.36 -30.98 -21.79
CA HIS A 279 -29.53 -31.02 -20.93
C HIS A 279 -30.49 -32.08 -21.47
N CYS A 280 -30.83 -33.07 -20.63
CA CYS A 280 -31.82 -34.07 -20.93
C CYS A 280 -33.20 -33.56 -20.52
N LEU A 281 -34.09 -33.32 -21.46
CA LEU A 281 -35.45 -32.85 -21.21
C LEU A 281 -36.43 -34.03 -21.24
N GLU A 282 -37.32 -34.11 -20.24
CA GLU A 282 -38.41 -35.06 -20.19
C GLU A 282 -39.36 -34.81 -21.35
N LYS A 283 -39.84 -35.90 -21.98
CA LYS A 283 -40.79 -35.85 -23.09
C LYS A 283 -42.18 -35.57 -22.56
N THR A 284 -42.70 -34.39 -22.76
CA THR A 284 -44.07 -34.01 -22.39
C THR A 284 -45.03 -34.35 -23.53
N GLY A 285 -45.76 -35.50 -23.44
CA GLY A 285 -46.82 -35.90 -24.35
C GLY A 285 -46.35 -36.47 -25.69
N THR A 286 -47.27 -36.58 -26.67
CA THR A 286 -47.05 -37.10 -28.04
C THR A 286 -46.32 -36.11 -28.97
N GLY A 287 -45.42 -35.30 -28.41
CA GLY A 287 -44.68 -34.25 -29.13
C GLY A 287 -43.48 -34.80 -29.95
N ASN A 288 -43.00 -33.99 -30.88
CA ASN A 288 -41.78 -34.27 -31.63
C ASN A 288 -40.54 -34.30 -30.70
N THR A 289 -39.53 -35.08 -31.09
CA THR A 289 -38.22 -35.09 -30.47
C THR A 289 -37.63 -33.67 -30.45
N ILE A 290 -37.30 -33.19 -29.26
CA ILE A 290 -36.72 -31.85 -29.06
C ILE A 290 -35.19 -31.98 -29.22
N PHE A 291 -34.63 -31.22 -30.12
CA PHE A 291 -33.21 -31.00 -30.25
C PHE A 291 -33.00 -29.52 -30.51
N ASN A 292 -32.47 -28.80 -29.51
CA ASN A 292 -32.22 -27.39 -29.63
C ASN A 292 -30.78 -27.09 -29.18
N THR A 293 -30.15 -26.15 -29.84
CA THR A 293 -28.80 -25.70 -29.49
C THR A 293 -28.88 -24.26 -28.98
N PHE A 294 -28.55 -24.07 -27.72
CA PHE A 294 -28.40 -22.77 -27.14
C PHE A 294 -26.97 -22.31 -27.38
N SER A 295 -26.77 -21.24 -28.12
CA SER A 295 -25.46 -20.63 -28.39
C SER A 295 -25.64 -19.13 -28.57
N PRO A 296 -25.82 -18.39 -27.47
CA PRO A 296 -25.99 -16.94 -27.54
C PRO A 296 -24.72 -16.26 -28.00
N GLU A 297 -24.86 -15.09 -28.62
CA GLU A 297 -23.73 -14.22 -28.91
C GLU A 297 -23.23 -13.58 -27.59
N ILE A 298 -21.92 -13.65 -27.37
CA ILE A 298 -21.26 -13.05 -26.19
C ILE A 298 -21.11 -11.56 -26.44
N ARG A 299 -21.51 -10.74 -25.47
CA ARG A 299 -21.38 -9.27 -25.52
C ARG A 299 -20.02 -8.79 -24.99
N ASP A 300 -18.96 -9.53 -25.28
CA ASP A 300 -17.60 -9.36 -24.77
C ASP A 300 -17.07 -7.94 -24.99
N THR A 301 -17.11 -7.44 -26.21
CA THR A 301 -16.58 -6.10 -26.57
C THR A 301 -17.20 -4.98 -25.72
N SER A 302 -18.53 -5.01 -25.51
CA SER A 302 -19.21 -3.99 -24.71
C SER A 302 -18.80 -4.06 -23.23
N TYR A 303 -18.68 -5.25 -22.67
CA TYR A 303 -18.27 -5.46 -21.29
C TYR A 303 -16.82 -5.07 -21.04
N PHE A 304 -15.90 -5.49 -21.91
CA PHE A 304 -14.48 -5.10 -21.78
C PHE A 304 -14.27 -3.60 -22.00
N ASN A 305 -14.99 -2.97 -22.94
CA ASN A 305 -14.94 -1.53 -23.12
C ASN A 305 -15.43 -0.79 -21.86
N ALA A 306 -16.51 -1.24 -21.21
CA ALA A 306 -17.01 -0.66 -19.99
C ALA A 306 -15.99 -0.80 -18.84
N LEU A 307 -15.41 -1.99 -18.65
CA LEU A 307 -14.34 -2.21 -17.67
C LEU A 307 -13.15 -1.27 -17.92
N ASN A 308 -12.72 -1.16 -19.17
CA ASN A 308 -11.61 -0.29 -19.54
C ASN A 308 -11.90 1.20 -19.21
N GLN A 309 -13.14 1.67 -19.37
CA GLN A 309 -13.54 3.02 -18.96
C GLN A 309 -13.52 3.20 -17.43
N ILE A 310 -13.90 2.19 -16.66
CA ILE A 310 -13.80 2.23 -15.18
C ILE A 310 -12.33 2.29 -14.77
N LEU A 311 -11.46 1.44 -15.35
CA LEU A 311 -10.02 1.45 -15.08
C LEU A 311 -9.37 2.81 -15.38
N ARG A 312 -9.75 3.49 -16.48
CA ARG A 312 -9.29 4.85 -16.81
C ARG A 312 -9.67 5.87 -15.75
N ARG A 313 -10.88 5.76 -15.18
CA ARG A 313 -11.31 6.64 -14.09
C ARG A 313 -10.53 6.37 -12.80
N ILE A 314 -10.24 5.10 -12.51
CA ILE A 314 -9.39 4.70 -11.38
C ILE A 314 -7.98 5.27 -11.54
N GLU A 315 -7.36 5.16 -12.73
CA GLU A 315 -6.06 5.78 -13.02
C GLU A 315 -6.09 7.28 -12.75
N SER A 316 -7.16 7.96 -13.21
CA SER A 316 -7.32 9.40 -12.98
C SER A 316 -7.44 9.76 -11.50
N ALA A 317 -8.23 9.01 -10.73
CA ALA A 317 -8.42 9.22 -9.29
C ALA A 317 -7.15 8.91 -8.48
N ALA A 318 -6.42 7.86 -8.86
CA ALA A 318 -5.16 7.47 -8.23
C ALA A 318 -3.94 8.28 -8.73
N GLY A 319 -4.11 9.24 -9.63
CA GLY A 319 -3.01 10.05 -10.19
C GLY A 319 -2.03 9.26 -11.04
N LEU A 320 -2.45 8.13 -11.61
CA LEU A 320 -1.65 7.32 -12.51
C LEU A 320 -1.76 7.81 -13.96
N SER A 321 -0.75 7.50 -14.76
CA SER A 321 -0.79 7.73 -16.19
C SER A 321 -1.81 6.81 -16.85
N TYR A 322 -2.46 7.34 -17.87
CA TYR A 322 -3.35 6.59 -18.72
C TYR A 322 -2.65 5.39 -19.38
N GLY A 323 -3.25 4.22 -19.29
CA GLY A 323 -2.68 2.98 -19.80
C GLY A 323 -1.75 2.25 -18.82
N THR A 324 -1.77 2.63 -17.54
CA THR A 324 -1.08 1.91 -16.47
C THR A 324 -1.89 0.67 -16.02
N LEU A 325 -3.20 0.83 -15.88
CA LEU A 325 -4.15 -0.22 -15.51
C LEU A 325 -5.09 -0.56 -16.68
N SER A 326 -5.41 0.43 -17.51
CA SER A 326 -6.30 0.32 -18.65
C SER A 326 -5.56 -0.07 -19.93
N GLU A 327 -6.28 -0.69 -20.87
CA GLU A 327 -5.75 -0.94 -22.20
C GLU A 327 -5.67 0.36 -23.00
N VAL A 328 -4.56 0.52 -23.69
CA VAL A 328 -4.32 1.61 -24.63
C VAL A 328 -4.90 1.19 -26.00
N SER A 329 -5.87 1.94 -26.53
CA SER A 329 -6.31 1.72 -27.91
C SER A 329 -5.16 1.99 -28.88
N ASP A 330 -5.04 1.18 -29.93
CA ASP A 330 -4.01 1.24 -31.00
C ASP A 330 -4.04 2.53 -31.87
N VAL A 331 -4.64 3.60 -31.39
CA VAL A 331 -4.61 4.88 -32.06
C VAL A 331 -3.23 5.50 -31.83
N GLU A 332 -2.52 5.80 -32.89
CA GLU A 332 -1.26 6.54 -32.85
C GLU A 332 -1.43 7.82 -32.00
N LYS A 333 -0.92 7.79 -30.78
CA LYS A 333 -0.88 8.99 -29.93
C LYS A 333 0.27 9.86 -30.35
N THR A 334 0.02 11.15 -30.42
CA THR A 334 1.09 12.12 -30.63
C THR A 334 2.06 12.12 -29.45
N ALA A 335 3.31 12.47 -29.67
CA ALA A 335 4.32 12.57 -28.61
C ALA A 335 3.88 13.53 -27.49
N GLU A 336 3.06 14.54 -27.80
CA GLU A 336 2.49 15.50 -26.83
C GLU A 336 1.42 14.88 -25.95
N GLU A 337 0.56 14.03 -26.50
CA GLU A 337 -0.47 13.31 -25.73
C GLU A 337 0.16 12.30 -24.76
N ILE A 338 1.21 11.60 -25.18
CA ILE A 338 1.98 10.70 -24.32
C ILE A 338 2.65 11.49 -23.20
N LYS A 339 3.25 12.64 -23.51
CA LYS A 339 3.89 13.50 -22.52
C LYS A 339 2.88 14.07 -21.51
N SER A 340 1.73 14.56 -21.98
CA SER A 340 0.65 15.06 -21.12
C SER A 340 0.09 13.95 -20.21
N SER A 341 -0.07 12.74 -20.75
CA SER A 341 -0.49 11.59 -19.94
C SER A 341 0.50 11.23 -18.83
N LYS A 342 1.80 11.27 -19.12
CA LYS A 342 2.85 10.99 -18.13
C LYS A 342 3.03 12.12 -17.10
N GLN A 343 2.69 13.35 -17.43
CA GLN A 343 2.89 14.51 -16.57
C GLN A 343 2.13 14.37 -15.25
N ARG A 344 0.91 13.80 -15.25
CA ARG A 344 0.11 13.60 -14.03
C ARG A 344 0.80 12.67 -13.05
N SER A 345 1.25 11.50 -13.51
CA SER A 345 2.01 10.56 -12.66
C SER A 345 3.31 11.17 -12.17
N PHE A 346 3.98 11.95 -13.00
CA PHE A 346 5.22 12.62 -12.60
C PHE A 346 5.01 13.58 -11.44
N VAL A 347 4.00 14.46 -11.50
CA VAL A 347 3.69 15.39 -10.40
C VAL A 347 3.41 14.62 -9.13
N ARG A 348 2.53 13.62 -9.19
CA ARG A 348 2.21 12.81 -8.00
C ARG A 348 3.42 12.07 -7.42
N VAL A 349 4.24 11.50 -8.28
CA VAL A 349 5.46 10.80 -7.86
C VAL A 349 6.47 11.78 -7.25
N SER A 350 6.62 12.97 -7.84
CA SER A 350 7.50 14.03 -7.31
C SER A 350 7.07 14.49 -5.92
N ASP A 351 5.76 14.64 -5.68
CA ASP A 351 5.23 15.00 -4.36
C ASP A 351 5.47 13.89 -3.33
N ILE A 352 5.29 12.62 -3.72
CA ILE A 352 5.62 11.46 -2.87
C ILE A 352 7.12 11.45 -2.55
N GLN A 353 7.98 11.69 -3.53
CA GLN A 353 9.43 11.75 -3.35
C GLN A 353 9.84 12.89 -2.42
N GLY A 354 9.22 14.07 -2.53
CA GLY A 354 9.47 15.21 -1.64
C GLY A 354 9.15 14.88 -0.17
N ASN A 355 7.97 14.29 0.08
CA ASN A 355 7.59 13.88 1.44
C ASN A 355 8.47 12.73 1.96
N LEU A 356 8.86 11.80 1.11
CA LEU A 356 9.78 10.72 1.47
C LEU A 356 11.18 11.26 1.81
N GLN A 357 11.66 12.24 1.06
CA GLN A 357 12.94 12.91 1.34
C GLN A 357 12.93 13.56 2.72
N ALA A 358 11.89 14.34 3.03
CA ALA A 358 11.75 14.97 4.35
C ALA A 358 11.74 13.93 5.50
N ALA A 359 11.02 12.82 5.31
CA ALA A 359 11.01 11.74 6.29
C ALA A 359 12.39 11.07 6.43
N LEU A 360 13.14 10.89 5.35
CA LEU A 360 14.49 10.33 5.39
C LEU A 360 15.50 11.27 6.05
N GLU A 361 15.40 12.58 5.85
CA GLU A 361 16.23 13.58 6.52
C GLU A 361 16.02 13.53 8.04
N GLN A 362 14.77 13.43 8.49
CA GLN A 362 14.44 13.27 9.91
C GLN A 362 14.91 11.92 10.47
N LEU A 363 14.79 10.83 9.71
CA LEU A 363 15.34 9.52 10.08
C LEU A 363 16.86 9.56 10.28
N LEU A 364 17.57 10.26 9.40
CA LEU A 364 19.01 10.44 9.49
C LEU A 364 19.43 11.16 10.77
N TYR A 365 18.67 12.20 11.16
CA TYR A 365 18.87 12.83 12.45
C TYR A 365 18.75 11.82 13.60
N GLY A 366 17.74 10.96 13.59
CA GLY A 366 17.57 9.91 14.60
C GLY A 366 18.74 8.91 14.63
N PHE A 367 19.22 8.46 13.48
CA PHE A 367 20.40 7.59 13.41
C PHE A 367 21.66 8.26 13.96
N GLN A 368 21.91 9.52 13.60
CA GLN A 368 23.07 10.28 14.10
C GLN A 368 22.99 10.47 15.60
N TYR A 369 21.80 10.83 16.11
CA TYR A 369 21.58 10.99 17.54
C TYR A 369 21.86 9.69 18.31
N TYR A 370 21.29 8.55 17.90
CA TYR A 370 21.54 7.26 18.57
C TYR A 370 22.99 6.82 18.46
N ARG A 371 23.64 7.00 17.32
CA ARG A 371 25.05 6.71 17.14
C ARG A 371 25.90 7.48 18.17
N ASP A 372 25.69 8.78 18.25
CA ASP A 372 26.49 9.65 19.11
C ASP A 372 26.19 9.42 20.60
N TYR A 373 24.92 9.22 20.95
CA TYR A 373 24.49 8.90 22.31
C TYR A 373 25.14 7.61 22.83
N TYR A 374 25.08 6.53 22.09
CA TYR A 374 25.64 5.24 22.53
C TYR A 374 27.15 5.15 22.40
N ALA A 375 27.79 5.96 21.56
CA ALA A 375 29.22 6.08 21.45
C ALA A 375 29.79 7.15 22.42
N ASN A 376 28.94 7.84 23.19
CA ASN A 376 29.28 8.94 24.09
C ASN A 376 30.19 9.99 23.41
N ARG A 377 29.77 10.48 22.26
CA ARG A 377 30.52 11.47 21.47
C ARG A 377 29.56 12.42 20.76
N HIS A 378 30.10 13.55 20.29
CA HIS A 378 29.38 14.49 19.42
C HIS A 378 30.11 14.56 18.08
N THR A 379 29.45 14.18 17.02
CA THR A 379 30.00 14.25 15.66
C THR A 379 29.28 15.32 14.84
N LYS A 380 29.94 15.79 13.77
CA LYS A 380 29.28 16.65 12.82
C LYS A 380 28.19 15.85 12.07
N PRO A 381 27.11 16.51 11.63
CA PRO A 381 26.12 15.87 10.77
C PRO A 381 26.80 15.18 9.58
N ALA A 382 26.42 13.94 9.31
CA ALA A 382 26.97 13.19 8.18
C ALA A 382 26.41 13.75 6.87
N GLU A 383 27.27 13.86 5.86
CA GLU A 383 26.82 14.15 4.49
C GLU A 383 26.15 12.89 3.92
N VAL A 384 24.88 12.99 3.63
CA VAL A 384 24.09 11.92 3.02
C VAL A 384 23.54 12.41 1.70
N SER A 385 23.76 11.63 0.65
CA SER A 385 23.16 11.84 -0.65
C SER A 385 21.81 11.12 -0.67
N CYS A 386 20.73 11.90 -0.79
CA CYS A 386 19.37 11.38 -1.00
C CYS A 386 18.87 12.01 -2.31
N THR A 387 18.84 11.23 -3.38
CA THR A 387 18.41 11.72 -4.70
C THR A 387 17.40 10.76 -5.30
N PHE A 388 16.43 11.36 -5.99
CA PHE A 388 15.44 10.69 -6.81
C PHE A 388 15.68 11.16 -8.25
N GLY A 389 15.82 10.22 -9.18
CA GLY A 389 16.06 10.56 -10.59
C GLY A 389 14.78 11.00 -11.31
N ASP A 390 14.95 11.71 -12.41
CA ASP A 390 13.88 12.23 -13.27
C ASP A 390 13.35 11.23 -14.31
N GLY A 391 13.74 9.97 -14.22
CA GLY A 391 13.56 8.91 -15.24
C GLY A 391 12.14 8.64 -15.73
N VAL A 392 11.11 9.30 -15.16
CA VAL A 392 9.73 9.18 -15.62
C VAL A 392 9.41 10.09 -16.81
N LEU A 393 10.13 11.20 -16.97
CA LEU A 393 9.85 12.23 -17.99
C LEU A 393 10.98 12.46 -19.00
N GLU A 394 12.21 12.18 -18.67
CA GLU A 394 13.31 12.41 -19.60
C GLU A 394 13.39 11.28 -20.62
N ASP A 395 13.13 11.64 -21.86
CA ASP A 395 13.56 10.90 -23.04
C ASP A 395 15.09 11.09 -23.10
N THR A 396 15.83 10.18 -22.44
CA THR A 396 17.30 10.23 -22.34
C THR A 396 17.95 10.40 -23.70
N ASP A 397 17.35 9.83 -24.75
CA ASP A 397 17.86 9.97 -26.12
C ASP A 397 17.70 11.40 -26.64
N LYS A 398 16.59 12.07 -26.36
CA LYS A 398 16.38 13.49 -26.75
C LYS A 398 17.25 14.44 -25.94
N GLU A 399 17.41 14.20 -24.64
CA GLU A 399 18.28 15.03 -23.81
C GLU A 399 19.75 14.84 -24.21
N PHE A 400 20.17 13.62 -24.50
CA PHE A 400 21.49 13.36 -25.08
C PHE A 400 21.68 14.08 -26.39
N GLN A 401 20.72 14.01 -27.31
CA GLN A 401 20.78 14.73 -28.59
C GLN A 401 20.83 16.25 -28.38
N ARG A 402 20.04 16.77 -27.46
CA ARG A 402 20.05 18.20 -27.12
C ARG A 402 21.40 18.63 -26.55
N ARG A 403 21.98 17.88 -25.62
CA ARG A 403 23.30 18.15 -25.04
C ARG A 403 24.39 18.00 -26.08
N LEU A 404 24.30 17.00 -26.95
CA LEU A 404 25.20 16.84 -28.09
C LEU A 404 25.17 18.06 -29.04
N GLN A 405 23.98 18.57 -29.36
CA GLN A 405 23.79 19.79 -30.11
C GLN A 405 24.42 21.02 -29.40
N MET A 406 24.26 21.12 -28.07
CA MET A 406 24.90 22.19 -27.29
C MET A 406 26.43 22.08 -27.28
N VAL A 407 26.99 20.89 -27.27
CA VAL A 407 28.44 20.67 -27.41
C VAL A 407 28.90 21.06 -28.83
N GLN A 408 28.15 20.66 -29.85
CA GLN A 408 28.44 21.03 -31.24
C GLN A 408 28.33 22.54 -31.46
N ALA A 409 27.39 23.20 -30.82
CA ALA A 409 27.24 24.66 -30.83
C ALA A 409 28.25 25.39 -29.91
N ARG A 410 29.15 24.67 -29.23
CA ARG A 410 30.14 25.18 -28.26
C ARG A 410 29.55 25.94 -27.08
N VAL A 411 28.31 25.65 -26.73
CA VAL A 411 27.60 26.21 -25.56
C VAL A 411 27.87 25.35 -24.32
N LEU A 412 28.07 24.03 -24.49
CA LEU A 412 28.38 23.08 -23.43
C LEU A 412 29.79 22.48 -23.66
N LYS A 413 30.55 22.30 -22.58
CA LYS A 413 31.86 21.63 -22.66
C LYS A 413 31.68 20.13 -22.87
N PRO A 414 32.49 19.47 -23.74
CA PRO A 414 32.41 18.04 -24.01
C PRO A 414 32.52 17.15 -22.74
N GLU A 415 33.32 17.59 -21.78
CA GLU A 415 33.51 16.89 -20.50
C GLU A 415 32.24 16.73 -19.71
N LEU A 416 31.31 17.69 -19.79
CA LEU A 416 29.99 17.64 -19.14
C LEU A 416 28.98 16.71 -19.82
N LEU A 417 29.22 16.33 -21.08
CA LEU A 417 28.45 15.31 -21.77
C LEU A 417 28.92 13.90 -21.39
N LEU A 418 30.20 13.73 -21.08
CA LEU A 418 30.78 12.43 -20.69
C LEU A 418 30.57 12.11 -19.21
N SER A 419 30.28 13.13 -18.38
CA SER A 419 30.02 12.97 -16.95
C SER A 419 28.53 12.75 -16.62
N TRP A 420 27.70 12.76 -17.66
CA TRP A 420 26.26 12.52 -17.57
C TRP A 420 25.93 11.12 -18.08
#